data_62c89736c447b14d9789a30c5c3c79ab
#
_entry.id   62c89736c447b14d9789a30c5c3c79ab
#
_cell.length_a   1.000
_cell.length_b   1.000
_cell.length_c   1.000
_cell.angle_alpha   90.00
_cell.angle_beta   90.00
_cell.angle_gamma   90.00
#
_symmetry.space_group_name_H-M   'P 1'
#
loop_
_entity.id
_entity.type
_entity.pdbx_description
1 polymer ?
#
loop_
_entity_poly.entity_id
_entity_poly.type
_entity_poly.pdbx_seq_one_letter_code
_entity_poly.pdbx_strand_id
1 'polypeptide(L)'
;MPRRLSLILLTCICTGALYAQDFSGIQFHGFVTQGFIFSSNNNYLTMHSSTGSLQWTDGAISVTDSLSDNLRVGIQLHMYQLGQLGGPNVEVDWASGDYKVNDHFGFRAGKVKTVIGLFTDSQDVDAVFLWTLLPQSSYPIDNEGFFLAHLGGEVYGDLSLGKRQGKLRYSAYAGQSSLPLNGGYLKQIADGGLVFTSSPDGKTYGGDLRWETPLRGLMVGSSADVQALDGSAPGGSLHVSSFILTSHYAQFSRGRFYFAGEYDRGPANGVLTIGTFVVPDPLDARSWYAMGTYRLSKKLQVGSYYSHYVNKALDTTQPANYSKDWVASGRYDFNSYFYGKLEGHFLQGTGLGYYLSTNPNGLKPNSNMVAAKIGFSF
;
A
#
# COMPACT_ATOMS: atom_id res chain seq x y z
N MET A 1 10.14 20.76 32.12
CA MET A 1 9.04 21.63 31.71
C MET A 1 9.02 21.66 30.19
N PRO A 2 8.22 20.88 29.52
CA PRO A 2 7.35 21.38 28.47
C PRO A 2 6.05 20.50 28.37
N ARG A 3 5.00 20.93 29.06
CA ARG A 3 3.68 20.23 29.00
C ARG A 3 2.53 21.18 28.70
N ARG A 4 2.81 22.39 28.20
CA ARG A 4 1.78 23.43 28.00
C ARG A 4 1.56 23.88 26.55
N LEU A 5 2.24 23.31 25.55
CA LEU A 5 2.05 23.70 24.14
C LEU A 5 0.99 22.89 23.38
N SER A 6 0.67 21.67 23.85
CA SER A 6 -0.26 20.79 23.14
C SER A 6 -1.75 21.12 23.34
N LEU A 7 -2.10 21.98 24.32
CA LEU A 7 -3.50 22.33 24.60
C LEU A 7 -3.98 23.59 23.88
N ILE A 8 -3.06 24.38 23.31
CA ILE A 8 -3.38 25.66 22.66
C ILE A 8 -3.77 25.48 21.19
N LEU A 9 -3.35 24.38 20.56
CA LEU A 9 -3.68 24.11 19.15
C LEU A 9 -5.14 23.65 18.94
N LEU A 10 -5.76 23.06 19.97
CA LEU A 10 -7.15 22.59 19.89
C LEU A 10 -8.20 23.67 20.12
N THR A 11 -7.80 24.81 20.74
CA THR A 11 -8.72 25.91 21.06
C THR A 11 -8.74 27.02 19.99
N CYS A 12 -7.80 27.07 19.06
CA CYS A 12 -7.80 28.06 17.98
C CYS A 12 -8.71 27.70 16.79
N ILE A 13 -9.28 26.50 16.75
CA ILE A 13 -10.21 26.11 15.68
C ILE A 13 -11.65 26.59 15.93
N CYS A 14 -11.97 27.09 17.13
CA CYS A 14 -13.35 27.42 17.51
C CYS A 14 -13.76 28.90 17.43
N THR A 15 -12.94 29.82 16.93
CA THR A 15 -13.31 31.27 16.88
C THR A 15 -13.21 31.94 15.52
N GLY A 16 -13.17 31.17 14.43
CA GLY A 16 -13.45 31.71 13.10
C GLY A 16 -14.95 31.81 12.90
N ALA A 17 -15.44 33.00 12.49
CA ALA A 17 -16.85 33.28 12.24
C ALA A 17 -17.47 32.15 11.39
N LEU A 18 -18.31 31.34 12.01
CA LEU A 18 -19.17 30.36 11.37
C LEU A 18 -20.21 31.12 10.53
N TYR A 19 -19.91 31.38 9.29
CA TYR A 19 -20.96 31.34 8.28
C TYR A 19 -21.48 29.90 8.34
N ALA A 20 -22.78 29.75 8.55
CA ALA A 20 -23.41 28.43 8.58
C ALA A 20 -23.16 27.73 7.24
N GLN A 21 -22.03 27.06 7.11
CA GLN A 21 -21.82 26.05 6.07
C GLN A 21 -22.70 24.86 6.47
N ASP A 22 -23.54 24.44 5.57
CA ASP A 22 -24.34 23.24 5.75
C ASP A 22 -23.38 22.04 5.79
N PHE A 23 -23.11 21.53 6.99
CA PHE A 23 -22.24 20.39 7.21
C PHE A 23 -22.85 19.04 6.77
N SER A 24 -24.03 19.07 6.14
CA SER A 24 -24.75 17.87 5.71
C SER A 24 -24.01 17.07 4.61
N GLY A 25 -23.02 17.67 3.92
CA GLY A 25 -22.19 17.04 2.90
C GLY A 25 -20.91 16.38 3.42
N ILE A 26 -20.45 16.69 4.64
CA ILE A 26 -19.19 16.19 5.16
C ILE A 26 -19.33 14.73 5.62
N GLN A 27 -18.47 13.88 5.11
CA GLN A 27 -18.39 12.45 5.47
C GLN A 27 -17.10 12.18 6.23
N PHE A 28 -17.22 11.51 7.36
CA PHE A 28 -16.10 11.03 8.17
C PHE A 28 -16.05 9.50 8.08
N HIS A 29 -14.90 8.98 7.75
CA HIS A 29 -14.62 7.55 7.80
C HIS A 29 -13.31 7.33 8.52
N GLY A 30 -13.19 6.20 9.18
CA GLY A 30 -11.94 5.88 9.84
C GLY A 30 -11.86 4.43 10.25
N PHE A 31 -10.64 4.01 10.54
CA PHE A 31 -10.37 2.71 11.13
C PHE A 31 -9.18 2.79 12.07
N VAL A 32 -9.12 1.84 13.01
CA VAL A 32 -7.96 1.56 13.85
C VAL A 32 -7.83 0.05 13.96
N THR A 33 -6.62 -0.46 13.79
CA THR A 33 -6.31 -1.88 13.97
C THR A 33 -5.15 -2.07 14.91
N GLN A 34 -5.20 -3.17 15.68
CA GLN A 34 -4.09 -3.68 16.46
C GLN A 34 -3.77 -5.09 15.98
N GLY A 35 -2.54 -5.29 15.53
CA GLY A 35 -2.04 -6.57 15.09
C GLY A 35 -1.16 -7.26 16.12
N PHE A 36 -1.05 -8.57 15.97
CA PHE A 36 -0.08 -9.46 16.60
C PHE A 36 0.55 -10.33 15.52
N ILE A 37 1.84 -10.57 15.62
CA ILE A 37 2.59 -11.42 14.69
C ILE A 37 3.55 -12.34 15.47
N PHE A 38 3.61 -13.60 15.05
CA PHE A 38 4.58 -14.58 15.53
C PHE A 38 5.16 -15.32 14.32
N SER A 39 6.49 -15.53 14.32
CA SER A 39 7.18 -16.30 13.27
C SER A 39 8.13 -17.32 13.86
N SER A 40 8.26 -18.48 13.18
CA SER A 40 9.02 -19.62 13.72
C SER A 40 10.54 -19.44 13.65
N ASN A 41 11.05 -18.58 12.76
CA ASN A 41 12.49 -18.49 12.51
C ASN A 41 13.01 -17.04 12.46
N ASN A 42 12.61 -16.28 11.43
CA ASN A 42 13.15 -14.94 11.19
C ASN A 42 12.20 -13.88 11.76
N ASN A 43 12.75 -12.76 12.19
CA ASN A 43 11.96 -11.58 12.51
C ASN A 43 11.48 -10.91 11.22
N TYR A 44 10.18 -10.60 11.13
CA TYR A 44 9.50 -10.09 9.94
C TYR A 44 9.04 -8.64 10.12
N LEU A 45 9.10 -7.82 9.08
CA LEU A 45 8.64 -6.42 9.05
C LEU A 45 9.24 -5.56 10.18
N THR A 46 10.53 -5.70 10.47
CA THR A 46 11.25 -5.00 11.56
C THR A 46 10.72 -5.28 12.98
N MET A 47 9.78 -6.20 13.15
CA MET A 47 9.24 -6.63 14.44
C MET A 47 10.04 -7.81 15.01
N HIS A 48 10.13 -7.93 16.34
CA HIS A 48 10.67 -9.12 17.00
C HIS A 48 9.66 -10.28 16.98
N SER A 49 9.23 -10.66 15.77
CA SER A 49 8.15 -11.62 15.59
C SER A 49 8.51 -13.05 15.99
N SER A 50 9.79 -13.42 16.04
CA SER A 50 10.24 -14.74 16.51
C SER A 50 9.93 -15.02 17.99
N THR A 51 9.68 -13.98 18.78
CA THR A 51 9.22 -14.06 20.17
C THR A 51 7.76 -13.61 20.35
N GLY A 52 7.11 -13.23 19.26
CA GLY A 52 5.78 -12.62 19.25
C GLY A 52 5.84 -11.11 19.47
N SER A 53 5.15 -10.35 18.61
CA SER A 53 5.16 -8.90 18.66
C SER A 53 3.76 -8.31 18.51
N LEU A 54 3.47 -7.29 19.31
CA LEU A 54 2.30 -6.41 19.22
C LEU A 54 2.66 -5.03 18.59
N GLN A 55 3.88 -4.85 18.10
CA GLN A 55 4.32 -3.60 17.45
C GLN A 55 3.74 -3.46 16.03
N TRP A 56 2.45 -3.64 15.92
CA TRP A 56 1.69 -3.54 14.69
C TRP A 56 0.38 -2.81 14.95
N THR A 57 0.40 -1.51 14.79
CA THR A 57 -0.78 -0.64 14.92
C THR A 57 -0.93 0.14 13.64
N ASP A 58 -2.16 0.31 13.20
CA ASP A 58 -2.50 1.00 11.97
C ASP A 58 -3.84 1.70 12.14
N GLY A 59 -3.96 2.95 11.69
CA GLY A 59 -5.20 3.69 11.77
C GLY A 59 -5.21 4.93 10.89
N ALA A 60 -6.37 5.19 10.30
CA ALA A 60 -6.58 6.37 9.48
C ALA A 60 -7.94 7.01 9.76
N ILE A 61 -8.01 8.30 9.52
CA ILE A 61 -9.24 9.06 9.45
C ILE A 61 -9.29 9.85 8.15
N SER A 62 -10.37 9.72 7.40
CA SER A 62 -10.62 10.46 6.18
C SER A 62 -11.83 11.36 6.32
N VAL A 63 -11.70 12.56 5.78
CA VAL A 63 -12.77 13.56 5.70
C VAL A 63 -12.96 13.91 4.25
N THR A 64 -14.20 13.83 3.76
CA THR A 64 -14.54 14.22 2.39
C THR A 64 -15.77 15.10 2.39
N ASP A 65 -15.82 16.05 1.45
CA ASP A 65 -16.97 16.91 1.25
C ASP A 65 -17.25 17.10 -0.24
N SER A 66 -18.54 17.16 -0.59
CA SER A 66 -19.02 17.47 -1.93
C SER A 66 -19.43 18.94 -1.97
N LEU A 67 -18.49 19.82 -2.36
CA LEU A 67 -18.69 21.27 -2.41
C LEU A 67 -19.71 21.67 -3.49
N SER A 68 -19.90 20.83 -4.50
CA SER A 68 -20.94 20.94 -5.53
C SER A 68 -21.20 19.56 -6.15
N ASP A 69 -22.17 19.47 -7.07
CA ASP A 69 -22.46 18.24 -7.82
C ASP A 69 -21.23 17.70 -8.58
N ASN A 70 -20.28 18.57 -8.91
CA ASN A 70 -19.14 18.27 -9.74
C ASN A 70 -17.80 18.31 -8.98
N LEU A 71 -17.74 18.95 -7.80
CA LEU A 71 -16.51 19.17 -7.06
C LEU A 71 -16.55 18.49 -5.70
N ARG A 72 -15.65 17.55 -5.49
CA ARG A 72 -15.40 16.88 -4.22
C ARG A 72 -13.98 17.18 -3.74
N VAL A 73 -13.80 17.36 -2.46
CA VAL A 73 -12.50 17.49 -1.80
C VAL A 73 -12.37 16.45 -0.71
N GLY A 74 -11.15 16.06 -0.39
CA GLY A 74 -10.95 15.12 0.71
C GLY A 74 -9.50 15.04 1.14
N ILE A 75 -9.32 14.52 2.36
CA ILE A 75 -8.02 14.28 2.99
C ILE A 75 -8.10 13.01 3.83
N GLN A 76 -7.01 12.24 3.87
CA GLN A 76 -6.81 11.15 4.82
C GLN A 76 -5.54 11.39 5.63
N LEU A 77 -5.71 11.33 6.94
CA LEU A 77 -4.63 11.33 7.91
C LEU A 77 -4.40 9.90 8.39
N HIS A 78 -3.16 9.46 8.38
CA HIS A 78 -2.75 8.09 8.68
C HIS A 78 -1.66 8.07 9.73
N MET A 79 -1.68 7.05 10.57
CA MET A 79 -0.63 6.74 11.54
C MET A 79 -0.47 5.23 11.61
N TYR A 80 0.75 4.75 11.46
CA TYR A 80 1.04 3.32 11.56
C TYR A 80 2.33 3.05 12.30
N GLN A 81 2.46 1.85 12.84
CA GLN A 81 3.68 1.30 13.39
C GLN A 81 3.82 -0.16 12.96
N LEU A 82 4.96 -0.49 12.36
CA LEU A 82 5.38 -1.84 11.97
C LEU A 82 6.79 -2.11 12.55
N GLY A 83 6.86 -2.44 13.84
CA GLY A 83 8.13 -2.56 14.53
C GLY A 83 8.89 -1.24 14.59
N GLN A 84 9.98 -1.12 13.82
CA GLN A 84 10.79 0.10 13.71
C GLN A 84 10.35 1.04 12.59
N LEU A 85 9.42 0.61 11.73
CA LEU A 85 8.87 1.43 10.65
C LEU A 85 7.65 2.21 11.13
N GLY A 86 7.41 3.38 10.53
CA GLY A 86 6.36 4.28 10.95
C GLY A 86 6.70 4.97 12.27
N GLY A 87 5.71 5.14 13.14
CA GLY A 87 5.83 5.76 14.46
C GLY A 87 4.59 6.56 14.85
N PRO A 88 4.67 7.37 15.91
CA PRO A 88 3.52 8.13 16.40
C PRO A 88 3.21 9.38 15.56
N ASN A 89 3.86 9.54 14.43
CA ASN A 89 3.65 10.68 13.53
C ASN A 89 2.42 10.44 12.68
N VAL A 90 1.60 11.48 12.55
CA VAL A 90 0.48 11.48 11.61
C VAL A 90 0.97 11.99 10.27
N GLU A 91 0.69 11.22 9.24
CA GLU A 91 1.04 11.55 7.85
C GLU A 91 -0.22 11.82 7.04
N VAL A 92 -0.09 12.60 5.98
CA VAL A 92 -1.15 12.77 4.99
C VAL A 92 -0.97 11.69 3.94
N ASP A 93 -1.86 10.70 3.88
CA ASP A 93 -1.82 9.67 2.84
C ASP A 93 -2.21 10.25 1.48
N TRP A 94 -3.33 10.94 1.45
CA TRP A 94 -3.80 11.65 0.28
C TRP A 94 -4.58 12.90 0.69
N ALA A 95 -4.55 13.92 -0.18
CA ALA A 95 -5.33 15.14 -0.04
C ALA A 95 -5.54 15.73 -1.44
N SER A 96 -6.76 15.71 -1.94
CA SER A 96 -7.05 16.10 -3.32
C SER A 96 -8.40 16.73 -3.51
N GLY A 97 -8.48 17.56 -4.55
CA GLY A 97 -9.73 17.98 -5.16
C GLY A 97 -10.02 17.11 -6.41
N ASP A 98 -11.27 16.71 -6.56
CA ASP A 98 -11.80 15.90 -7.65
C ASP A 98 -12.90 16.70 -8.36
N TYR A 99 -12.70 17.02 -9.62
CA TYR A 99 -13.70 17.70 -10.44
C TYR A 99 -14.18 16.80 -11.58
N LYS A 100 -15.43 16.37 -11.48
CA LYS A 100 -16.09 15.54 -12.46
C LYS A 100 -16.79 16.40 -13.52
N VAL A 101 -16.24 16.49 -14.72
CA VAL A 101 -16.86 17.24 -15.83
C VAL A 101 -18.12 16.52 -16.32
N ASN A 102 -18.03 15.19 -16.48
CA ASN A 102 -19.14 14.29 -16.85
C ASN A 102 -18.73 12.84 -16.53
N ASP A 103 -19.53 11.85 -16.92
CA ASP A 103 -19.21 10.44 -16.66
C ASP A 103 -17.99 9.94 -17.45
N HIS A 104 -17.65 10.59 -18.55
CA HIS A 104 -16.55 10.19 -19.41
C HIS A 104 -15.24 10.88 -19.08
N PHE A 105 -15.27 11.99 -18.33
CA PHE A 105 -14.08 12.78 -18.04
C PHE A 105 -14.18 13.48 -16.69
N GLY A 106 -13.14 13.36 -15.90
CA GLY A 106 -12.89 14.08 -14.67
C GLY A 106 -11.39 14.29 -14.47
N PHE A 107 -11.02 15.13 -13.52
CA PHE A 107 -9.64 15.32 -13.13
C PHE A 107 -9.50 15.50 -11.62
N ARG A 108 -8.38 15.04 -11.08
CA ARG A 108 -7.97 15.22 -9.68
C ARG A 108 -6.65 15.97 -9.62
N ALA A 109 -6.47 16.74 -8.55
CA ALA A 109 -5.22 17.44 -8.29
C ALA A 109 -4.94 17.51 -6.78
N GLY A 110 -3.65 17.45 -6.42
CA GLY A 110 -3.17 17.41 -5.03
C GLY A 110 -2.26 16.24 -4.77
N LYS A 111 -2.26 15.68 -3.57
CA LYS A 111 -1.71 14.36 -3.28
C LYS A 111 -2.77 13.31 -3.63
N VAL A 112 -2.70 12.80 -4.86
CA VAL A 112 -3.71 11.94 -5.48
C VAL A 112 -3.30 10.48 -5.28
N LYS A 113 -4.26 9.59 -4.96
CA LYS A 113 -3.99 8.14 -4.92
C LYS A 113 -3.54 7.65 -6.29
N THR A 114 -2.46 6.88 -6.29
CA THR A 114 -1.90 6.28 -7.51
C THR A 114 -2.70 5.03 -7.86
N VAL A 115 -3.21 4.96 -9.08
CA VAL A 115 -3.97 3.79 -9.54
C VAL A 115 -3.04 2.89 -10.34
N ILE A 116 -2.47 1.86 -9.67
CA ILE A 116 -1.61 0.85 -10.28
C ILE A 116 -1.91 -0.52 -9.67
N GLY A 117 -2.14 -1.54 -10.51
CA GLY A 117 -2.58 -2.85 -10.01
C GLY A 117 -4.02 -2.86 -9.50
N LEU A 118 -4.41 -3.96 -8.89
CA LEU A 118 -5.81 -4.21 -8.49
C LEU A 118 -6.20 -3.45 -7.22
N PHE A 119 -5.30 -3.33 -6.23
CA PHE A 119 -5.64 -2.89 -4.87
C PHE A 119 -4.97 -1.59 -4.41
N THR A 120 -4.07 -0.98 -5.19
CA THR A 120 -3.31 0.20 -4.72
C THR A 120 -4.21 1.36 -4.29
N ASP A 121 -5.35 1.54 -4.94
CA ASP A 121 -6.33 2.58 -4.60
C ASP A 121 -7.12 2.32 -3.31
N SER A 122 -6.99 1.13 -2.72
CA SER A 122 -7.73 0.69 -1.53
C SER A 122 -6.87 -0.04 -0.49
N GLN A 123 -5.59 -0.30 -0.76
CA GLN A 123 -4.69 -1.06 0.13
C GLN A 123 -4.56 -0.45 1.53
N ASP A 124 -4.71 0.86 1.66
CA ASP A 124 -4.68 1.65 2.88
C ASP A 124 -5.94 1.50 3.76
N VAL A 125 -6.95 0.73 3.33
CA VAL A 125 -8.19 0.54 4.08
C VAL A 125 -8.32 -0.90 4.56
N ASP A 126 -7.71 -1.23 5.71
CA ASP A 126 -7.70 -2.59 6.27
C ASP A 126 -9.09 -3.23 6.37
N ALA A 127 -10.11 -2.42 6.67
CA ALA A 127 -11.48 -2.89 6.90
C ALA A 127 -12.13 -3.56 5.68
N VAL A 128 -11.68 -3.28 4.45
CA VAL A 128 -12.30 -3.83 3.23
C VAL A 128 -11.78 -5.21 2.86
N PHE A 129 -10.66 -5.65 3.45
CA PHE A 129 -10.03 -6.91 3.11
C PHE A 129 -10.30 -8.02 4.13
N LEU A 130 -10.35 -9.27 3.64
CA LEU A 130 -10.23 -10.48 4.45
C LEU A 130 -8.84 -10.57 5.09
N TRP A 131 -7.82 -10.22 4.31
CA TRP A 131 -6.42 -10.46 4.58
C TRP A 131 -5.90 -9.58 5.72
N THR A 132 -5.02 -10.13 6.55
CA THR A 132 -4.24 -9.39 7.54
C THR A 132 -3.08 -8.68 6.84
N LEU A 133 -2.48 -9.37 5.86
CA LEU A 133 -1.49 -8.85 4.92
C LEU A 133 -1.95 -9.17 3.50
N LEU A 134 -2.04 -8.16 2.64
CA LEU A 134 -2.18 -8.37 1.20
C LEU A 134 -0.97 -9.14 0.67
N PRO A 135 -1.03 -9.77 -0.51
CA PRO A 135 0.12 -10.44 -1.12
C PRO A 135 1.33 -9.52 -1.18
N GLN A 136 2.32 -9.74 -0.32
CA GLN A 136 3.50 -8.86 -0.15
C GLN A 136 4.38 -8.82 -1.40
N SER A 137 4.20 -9.75 -2.32
CA SER A 137 4.86 -9.75 -3.62
C SER A 137 4.47 -8.57 -4.51
N SER A 138 3.24 -8.05 -4.36
CA SER A 138 2.66 -6.96 -5.16
C SER A 138 2.30 -5.74 -4.31
N TYR A 139 1.97 -5.94 -3.03
CA TYR A 139 1.54 -4.91 -2.08
C TYR A 139 2.37 -4.96 -0.79
N PRO A 140 3.68 -4.64 -0.86
CA PRO A 140 4.56 -4.68 0.31
C PRO A 140 4.17 -3.58 1.31
N ILE A 141 3.64 -3.98 2.46
CA ILE A 141 3.13 -3.07 3.50
C ILE A 141 4.21 -2.14 4.06
N ASP A 142 5.45 -2.60 4.08
CA ASP A 142 6.61 -1.82 4.53
C ASP A 142 7.04 -0.73 3.53
N ASN A 143 6.53 -0.77 2.30
CA ASN A 143 6.76 0.22 1.25
C ASN A 143 5.46 0.81 0.70
N GLU A 144 4.35 0.64 1.40
CA GLU A 144 3.03 1.11 0.96
C GLU A 144 3.01 2.60 0.61
N GLY A 145 3.57 3.45 1.46
CA GLY A 145 3.59 4.90 1.25
C GLY A 145 4.29 5.37 -0.02
N PHE A 146 5.14 4.53 -0.63
CA PHE A 146 5.77 4.84 -1.91
C PHE A 146 4.82 4.66 -3.10
N PHE A 147 3.93 3.67 -3.02
CA PHE A 147 3.00 3.34 -4.11
C PHE A 147 1.63 4.00 -3.95
N LEU A 148 1.28 4.43 -2.73
CA LEU A 148 -0.09 4.83 -2.37
C LEU A 148 -0.55 6.09 -3.09
N ALA A 149 0.28 7.14 -3.16
CA ALA A 149 -0.10 8.43 -3.72
C ALA A 149 1.08 9.21 -4.29
N HIS A 150 0.80 10.09 -5.24
CA HIS A 150 1.73 11.03 -5.84
C HIS A 150 1.23 12.47 -5.69
N LEU A 151 2.14 13.43 -5.65
CA LEU A 151 1.80 14.86 -5.67
C LEU A 151 1.70 15.32 -7.12
N GLY A 152 0.50 15.58 -7.61
CA GLY A 152 0.32 15.90 -9.02
C GLY A 152 -1.13 15.97 -9.45
N GLY A 153 -1.41 15.43 -10.64
CA GLY A 153 -2.73 15.39 -11.23
C GLY A 153 -3.03 14.09 -11.94
N GLU A 154 -4.31 13.79 -12.03
CA GLU A 154 -4.87 12.63 -12.71
C GLU A 154 -6.06 13.07 -13.59
N VAL A 155 -6.16 12.49 -14.76
CA VAL A 155 -7.38 12.50 -15.58
C VAL A 155 -7.97 11.12 -15.60
N TYR A 156 -9.30 11.02 -15.51
CA TYR A 156 -9.99 9.74 -15.43
C TYR A 156 -11.36 9.79 -16.09
N GLY A 157 -11.92 8.62 -16.37
CA GLY A 157 -13.29 8.53 -16.88
C GLY A 157 -13.74 7.10 -17.14
N ASP A 158 -15.03 7.01 -17.46
CA ASP A 158 -15.73 5.78 -17.76
C ASP A 158 -16.29 5.82 -19.19
N LEU A 159 -16.00 4.79 -19.98
CA LEU A 159 -16.50 4.65 -21.35
C LEU A 159 -17.45 3.45 -21.42
N SER A 160 -18.73 3.70 -21.69
CA SER A 160 -19.67 2.63 -21.95
C SER A 160 -19.45 2.09 -23.35
N LEU A 161 -19.04 0.83 -23.48
CA LEU A 161 -18.83 0.15 -24.76
C LEU A 161 -20.14 -0.50 -25.29
N GLY A 162 -21.25 -0.31 -24.56
CA GLY A 162 -22.53 -0.91 -24.84
C GLY A 162 -22.78 -2.24 -24.11
N LYS A 163 -24.05 -2.69 -24.12
CA LYS A 163 -24.50 -3.85 -23.33
C LYS A 163 -23.75 -5.16 -23.63
N ARG A 164 -23.19 -5.30 -24.83
CA ARG A 164 -22.48 -6.52 -25.27
C ARG A 164 -20.97 -6.45 -25.05
N GLN A 165 -20.42 -5.27 -24.76
CA GLN A 165 -18.98 -5.05 -24.67
C GLN A 165 -18.54 -4.57 -23.27
N GLY A 166 -19.51 -4.22 -22.40
CA GLY A 166 -19.24 -3.80 -21.03
C GLY A 166 -18.82 -2.33 -20.90
N LYS A 167 -17.96 -2.04 -19.92
CA LYS A 167 -17.53 -0.70 -19.55
C LYS A 167 -16.02 -0.66 -19.39
N LEU A 168 -15.38 0.35 -19.94
CA LEU A 168 -13.96 0.63 -19.76
C LEU A 168 -13.79 1.82 -18.81
N ARG A 169 -13.00 1.66 -17.76
CA ARG A 169 -12.50 2.76 -16.93
C ARG A 169 -11.07 3.03 -17.33
N TYR A 170 -10.70 4.29 -17.31
CA TYR A 170 -9.32 4.70 -17.55
C TYR A 170 -8.88 5.77 -16.58
N SER A 171 -7.61 5.78 -16.25
CA SER A 171 -6.93 6.89 -15.60
C SER A 171 -5.53 7.09 -16.20
N ALA A 172 -5.06 8.34 -16.16
CA ALA A 172 -3.70 8.69 -16.49
C ALA A 172 -3.24 9.82 -15.56
N TYR A 173 -2.06 9.71 -15.00
CA TYR A 173 -1.54 10.65 -14.02
C TYR A 173 -0.10 11.03 -14.28
N ALA A 174 0.29 12.17 -13.72
CA ALA A 174 1.67 12.64 -13.70
C ALA A 174 1.90 13.50 -12.45
N GLY A 175 3.09 13.41 -11.89
CA GLY A 175 3.45 14.16 -10.71
C GLY A 175 4.82 13.86 -10.17
N GLN A 176 4.95 14.01 -8.85
CA GLN A 176 6.13 13.73 -8.07
C GLN A 176 5.85 12.58 -7.11
N SER A 177 6.77 11.63 -7.03
CA SER A 177 6.78 10.54 -6.05
C SER A 177 7.97 10.72 -5.11
N SER A 178 7.88 10.19 -3.90
CA SER A 178 8.97 10.23 -2.91
C SER A 178 9.01 8.93 -2.10
N LEU A 179 10.23 8.49 -1.78
CA LEU A 179 10.44 7.36 -0.86
C LEU A 179 10.24 7.82 0.59
N PRO A 180 9.32 7.21 1.34
CA PRO A 180 9.13 7.55 2.76
C PRO A 180 10.40 7.28 3.58
N LEU A 181 10.81 8.23 4.43
CA LEU A 181 11.99 8.07 5.30
C LEU A 181 11.86 6.90 6.29
N ASN A 182 10.64 6.62 6.70
CA ASN A 182 10.26 5.53 7.59
C ASN A 182 9.79 4.26 6.84
N GLY A 183 10.00 4.21 5.52
CA GLY A 183 9.66 3.06 4.67
C GLY A 183 10.74 1.99 4.65
N GLY A 184 10.35 0.79 4.24
CA GLY A 184 11.20 -0.40 4.26
C GLY A 184 12.43 -0.31 3.37
N TYR A 185 12.32 0.28 2.19
CA TYR A 185 13.45 0.40 1.28
C TYR A 185 14.58 1.26 1.86
N LEU A 186 14.26 2.45 2.40
CA LEU A 186 15.27 3.31 3.03
C LEU A 186 15.78 2.69 4.33
N LYS A 187 14.97 1.91 5.04
CA LYS A 187 15.42 1.14 6.20
C LYS A 187 16.47 0.09 5.83
N GLN A 188 16.29 -0.63 4.71
CA GLN A 188 17.29 -1.59 4.22
C GLN A 188 18.62 -0.89 3.86
N ILE A 189 18.56 0.27 3.21
CA ILE A 189 19.75 1.07 2.90
C ILE A 189 20.42 1.56 4.18
N ALA A 190 19.64 1.99 5.19
CA ALA A 190 20.16 2.42 6.48
C ALA A 190 20.83 1.28 7.27
N ASP A 191 20.30 0.06 7.19
CA ASP A 191 20.95 -1.15 7.74
C ASP A 191 22.28 -1.44 7.04
N GLY A 192 22.47 -1.00 5.80
CA GLY A 192 23.72 -1.00 5.05
C GLY A 192 24.68 0.18 5.36
N GLY A 193 24.27 1.10 6.24
CA GLY A 193 25.11 2.20 6.73
C GLY A 193 24.90 3.56 6.09
N LEU A 194 23.95 3.73 5.14
CA LEU A 194 23.62 5.04 4.54
C LEU A 194 22.24 5.51 5.01
N VAL A 195 22.20 6.57 5.82
CA VAL A 195 20.96 7.11 6.41
C VAL A 195 20.56 8.40 5.70
N PHE A 196 19.39 8.39 5.10
CA PHE A 196 18.76 9.57 4.51
C PHE A 196 18.06 10.42 5.58
N THR A 197 18.23 11.74 5.49
CA THR A 197 17.58 12.74 6.35
C THR A 197 16.48 13.52 5.61
N SER A 198 16.43 13.40 4.31
CA SER A 198 15.36 13.88 3.43
C SER A 198 14.94 12.76 2.48
N SER A 199 13.65 12.69 2.16
CA SER A 199 13.12 11.69 1.24
C SER A 199 13.74 11.85 -0.15
N PRO A 200 14.32 10.79 -0.73
CA PRO A 200 14.56 10.76 -2.18
C PRO A 200 13.25 10.96 -2.92
N ASP A 201 13.27 11.81 -3.92
CA ASP A 201 12.07 12.17 -4.67
C ASP A 201 12.36 12.33 -6.16
N GLY A 202 11.29 12.38 -6.95
CA GLY A 202 11.40 12.55 -8.37
C GLY A 202 10.09 12.44 -9.12
N LYS A 203 10.16 12.20 -10.41
CA LYS A 203 8.99 12.21 -11.29
C LYS A 203 8.31 10.85 -11.33
N THR A 204 6.98 10.87 -11.40
CA THR A 204 6.15 9.70 -11.71
C THR A 204 5.11 10.05 -12.76
N TYR A 205 4.81 9.10 -13.63
CA TYR A 205 3.68 9.17 -14.56
C TYR A 205 3.24 7.77 -14.94
N GLY A 206 1.93 7.61 -15.10
CA GLY A 206 1.38 6.30 -15.37
C GLY A 206 -0.09 6.35 -15.74
N GLY A 207 -0.70 5.17 -15.73
CA GLY A 207 -2.12 5.04 -15.99
C GLY A 207 -2.61 3.61 -15.81
N ASP A 208 -3.93 3.50 -15.81
CA ASP A 208 -4.66 2.25 -15.58
C ASP A 208 -5.85 2.13 -16.53
N LEU A 209 -6.08 0.92 -17.01
CA LEU A 209 -7.25 0.55 -17.83
C LEU A 209 -7.93 -0.65 -17.20
N ARG A 210 -9.21 -0.50 -16.81
CA ARG A 210 -10.06 -1.55 -16.23
C ARG A 210 -11.25 -1.83 -17.12
N TRP A 211 -11.36 -3.04 -17.61
CA TRP A 211 -12.50 -3.48 -18.38
C TRP A 211 -13.46 -4.32 -17.54
N GLU A 212 -14.62 -3.75 -17.22
CA GLU A 212 -15.77 -4.48 -16.70
C GLU A 212 -16.41 -5.22 -17.85
N THR A 213 -16.16 -6.52 -17.94
CA THR A 213 -16.58 -7.34 -19.07
C THR A 213 -18.11 -7.56 -19.07
N PRO A 214 -18.71 -8.01 -20.18
CA PRO A 214 -20.12 -8.43 -20.21
C PRO A 214 -20.42 -9.63 -19.30
N LEU A 215 -19.41 -10.43 -18.95
CA LEU A 215 -19.56 -11.52 -17.97
C LEU A 215 -19.69 -10.92 -16.57
N ARG A 216 -20.88 -10.98 -16.02
CA ARG A 216 -21.18 -10.39 -14.71
C ARG A 216 -20.22 -10.85 -13.63
N GLY A 217 -19.56 -9.89 -13.04
CA GLY A 217 -18.59 -10.09 -11.96
C GLY A 217 -17.14 -10.23 -12.40
N LEU A 218 -16.85 -10.33 -13.72
CA LEU A 218 -15.48 -10.38 -14.24
C LEU A 218 -15.01 -8.99 -14.64
N MET A 219 -13.89 -8.56 -14.07
CA MET A 219 -13.13 -7.39 -14.46
C MET A 219 -11.69 -7.81 -14.74
N VAL A 220 -11.09 -7.25 -15.79
CA VAL A 220 -9.66 -7.37 -16.10
C VAL A 220 -9.07 -5.98 -16.25
N GLY A 221 -7.81 -5.83 -15.92
CA GLY A 221 -7.14 -4.53 -16.02
C GLY A 221 -5.66 -4.66 -16.26
N SER A 222 -5.08 -3.52 -16.64
CA SER A 222 -3.65 -3.37 -16.83
C SER A 222 -3.26 -1.94 -16.52
N SER A 223 -2.14 -1.79 -15.82
CA SER A 223 -1.57 -0.50 -15.47
C SER A 223 -0.07 -0.47 -15.74
N ALA A 224 0.45 0.75 -15.88
CA ALA A 224 1.87 1.01 -15.98
C ALA A 224 2.20 2.30 -15.23
N ASP A 225 3.35 2.30 -14.56
CA ASP A 225 3.94 3.45 -13.88
C ASP A 225 5.43 3.55 -14.22
N VAL A 226 5.91 4.77 -14.40
CA VAL A 226 7.32 5.07 -14.66
C VAL A 226 7.77 6.12 -13.66
N GLN A 227 8.84 5.80 -12.94
CA GLN A 227 9.41 6.68 -11.92
C GLN A 227 10.91 6.88 -12.14
N ALA A 228 11.39 8.02 -11.74
CA ALA A 228 12.82 8.33 -11.59
C ALA A 228 12.99 9.10 -10.28
N LEU A 229 14.01 8.76 -9.49
CA LEU A 229 14.20 9.29 -8.15
C LEU A 229 15.66 9.65 -7.91
N ASP A 230 15.89 10.74 -7.21
CA ASP A 230 17.19 11.17 -6.72
C ASP A 230 17.15 11.47 -5.24
N GLY A 231 18.19 11.10 -4.52
CA GLY A 231 18.32 11.40 -3.10
C GLY A 231 19.79 11.54 -2.68
N SER A 232 20.05 12.47 -1.76
CA SER A 232 21.35 12.67 -1.18
C SER A 232 21.31 12.48 0.34
N ALA A 233 22.38 11.92 0.89
CA ALA A 233 22.55 11.71 2.31
C ALA A 233 23.98 12.04 2.70
N PRO A 234 24.26 12.36 3.99
CA PRO A 234 25.63 12.43 4.47
C PRO A 234 26.39 11.13 4.19
N GLY A 235 27.40 11.22 3.32
CA GLY A 235 28.23 10.07 2.94
C GLY A 235 27.73 9.26 1.74
N GLY A 236 26.69 9.71 1.01
CA GLY A 236 26.27 8.99 -0.21
C GLY A 236 25.05 9.55 -0.91
N SER A 237 24.58 8.82 -1.91
CA SER A 237 23.38 9.17 -2.70
C SER A 237 22.69 7.94 -3.28
N LEU A 238 21.42 8.07 -3.58
CA LEU A 238 20.62 7.15 -4.38
C LEU A 238 20.24 7.83 -5.68
N HIS A 239 20.46 7.17 -6.80
CA HIS A 239 19.99 7.59 -8.10
C HIS A 239 19.25 6.42 -8.77
N VAL A 240 17.96 6.61 -9.06
CA VAL A 240 17.15 5.67 -9.82
C VAL A 240 16.75 6.35 -11.12
N SER A 241 17.47 6.02 -12.21
CA SER A 241 17.23 6.62 -13.52
C SER A 241 15.90 6.19 -14.13
N SER A 242 15.45 4.99 -13.83
CA SER A 242 14.14 4.49 -14.22
C SER A 242 13.71 3.31 -13.33
N PHE A 243 12.45 3.34 -12.91
CA PHE A 243 11.71 2.20 -12.37
C PHE A 243 10.41 2.12 -13.17
N ILE A 244 10.16 1.00 -13.84
CA ILE A 244 8.99 0.80 -14.69
C ILE A 244 8.18 -0.34 -14.12
N LEU A 245 7.06 -0.03 -13.46
CA LEU A 245 6.15 -1.03 -12.94
C LEU A 245 4.98 -1.25 -13.91
N THR A 246 4.77 -2.48 -14.31
CA THR A 246 3.59 -2.89 -15.09
C THR A 246 2.82 -3.95 -14.31
N SER A 247 1.50 -3.81 -14.25
CA SER A 247 0.59 -4.76 -13.62
C SER A 247 -0.48 -5.23 -14.57
N HIS A 248 -0.78 -6.52 -14.55
CA HIS A 248 -1.87 -7.14 -15.30
C HIS A 248 -2.71 -7.97 -14.34
N TYR A 249 -3.98 -7.67 -14.21
CA TYR A 249 -4.81 -8.26 -13.18
C TYR A 249 -6.21 -8.62 -13.65
N ALA A 250 -6.82 -9.55 -12.93
CA ALA A 250 -8.20 -9.93 -13.11
C ALA A 250 -8.86 -10.22 -11.77
N GLN A 251 -10.15 -9.91 -11.66
CA GLN A 251 -10.99 -10.35 -10.55
C GLN A 251 -12.32 -10.88 -11.04
N PHE A 252 -12.85 -11.84 -10.29
CA PHE A 252 -14.18 -12.39 -10.51
C PHE A 252 -14.94 -12.48 -9.19
N SER A 253 -16.09 -11.83 -9.13
CA SER A 253 -16.97 -11.85 -7.96
C SER A 253 -18.37 -12.33 -8.34
N ARG A 254 -18.81 -13.46 -7.75
CA ARG A 254 -20.15 -13.99 -7.98
C ARG A 254 -20.70 -14.70 -6.74
N GLY A 255 -21.78 -14.14 -6.21
CA GLY A 255 -22.45 -14.70 -5.03
C GLY A 255 -21.55 -14.61 -3.79
N ARG A 256 -21.12 -15.77 -3.27
CA ARG A 256 -20.25 -15.85 -2.08
C ARG A 256 -18.77 -16.01 -2.41
N PHE A 257 -18.45 -16.14 -3.71
CA PHE A 257 -17.08 -16.36 -4.19
C PHE A 257 -16.48 -15.07 -4.69
N TYR A 258 -15.20 -14.88 -4.38
CA TYR A 258 -14.34 -13.87 -4.97
C TYR A 258 -12.99 -14.52 -5.31
N PHE A 259 -12.53 -14.28 -6.52
CA PHE A 259 -11.22 -14.68 -7.01
C PHE A 259 -10.50 -13.48 -7.58
N ALA A 260 -9.19 -13.39 -7.37
CA ALA A 260 -8.36 -12.38 -8.00
C ALA A 260 -6.95 -12.94 -8.25
N GLY A 261 -6.29 -12.34 -9.22
CA GLY A 261 -4.90 -12.62 -9.52
C GLY A 261 -4.27 -11.44 -10.25
N GLU A 262 -2.98 -11.29 -10.08
CA GLU A 262 -2.19 -10.20 -10.64
C GLU A 262 -0.80 -10.70 -10.97
N TYR A 263 -0.22 -10.18 -12.04
CA TYR A 263 1.17 -10.33 -12.42
C TYR A 263 1.80 -8.95 -12.59
N ASP A 264 2.93 -8.75 -11.92
CA ASP A 264 3.69 -7.50 -11.98
C ASP A 264 5.09 -7.72 -12.50
N ARG A 265 5.60 -6.71 -13.19
CA ARG A 265 7.00 -6.62 -13.55
C ARG A 265 7.52 -5.22 -13.26
N GLY A 266 8.61 -5.15 -12.49
CA GLY A 266 9.23 -3.89 -12.04
C GLY A 266 10.74 -3.89 -12.30
N PRO A 267 11.23 -3.68 -13.54
CA PRO A 267 12.64 -3.42 -13.76
C PRO A 267 13.02 -2.02 -13.29
N ALA A 268 14.17 -1.91 -12.62
CA ALA A 268 14.76 -0.63 -12.23
C ALA A 268 16.26 -0.60 -12.50
N ASN A 269 16.75 0.60 -12.78
CA ASN A 269 18.16 0.92 -12.89
C ASN A 269 18.52 1.89 -11.76
N GLY A 270 18.96 1.34 -10.64
CA GLY A 270 19.38 2.06 -9.45
C GLY A 270 20.90 2.05 -9.29
N VAL A 271 21.42 3.11 -8.70
CA VAL A 271 22.81 3.23 -8.28
C VAL A 271 22.83 3.83 -6.88
N LEU A 272 23.45 3.12 -5.95
CA LEU A 272 23.72 3.60 -4.59
C LEU A 272 25.19 3.98 -4.48
N THR A 273 25.49 5.20 -4.04
CA THR A 273 26.85 5.64 -3.75
C THR A 273 27.03 5.73 -2.25
N ILE A 274 28.08 5.08 -1.70
CA ILE A 274 28.42 5.13 -0.28
C ILE A 274 29.89 5.51 -0.17
N GLY A 275 30.17 6.72 0.31
CA GLY A 275 31.53 7.29 0.26
C GLY A 275 32.05 7.38 -1.17
N THR A 276 33.12 6.65 -1.47
CA THR A 276 33.70 6.53 -2.81
C THR A 276 33.23 5.30 -3.58
N PHE A 277 32.43 4.44 -2.96
CA PHE A 277 31.96 3.20 -3.58
C PHE A 277 30.65 3.45 -4.35
N VAL A 278 30.63 2.99 -5.59
CA VAL A 278 29.44 3.00 -6.45
C VAL A 278 28.91 1.58 -6.53
N VAL A 279 27.73 1.36 -6.00
CA VAL A 279 27.08 0.05 -5.91
C VAL A 279 25.86 0.04 -6.84
N PRO A 280 25.91 -0.69 -7.96
CA PRO A 280 24.72 -0.91 -8.75
C PRO A 280 23.64 -1.63 -7.92
N ASP A 281 22.40 -1.17 -8.03
CA ASP A 281 21.21 -1.79 -7.42
C ASP A 281 20.27 -2.29 -8.52
N PRO A 282 20.60 -3.42 -9.17
CA PRO A 282 19.83 -3.92 -10.31
C PRO A 282 18.56 -4.60 -9.81
N LEU A 283 17.44 -4.23 -10.41
CA LEU A 283 16.13 -4.84 -10.14
C LEU A 283 15.50 -5.29 -11.48
N ASP A 284 15.03 -6.52 -11.56
CA ASP A 284 13.99 -7.00 -12.49
C ASP A 284 13.00 -7.83 -11.65
N ALA A 285 12.25 -7.10 -10.82
CA ALA A 285 11.23 -7.70 -9.96
C ALA A 285 10.14 -8.32 -10.84
N ARG A 286 9.80 -9.57 -10.54
CA ARG A 286 8.63 -10.23 -11.10
C ARG A 286 7.84 -10.86 -9.98
N SER A 287 6.59 -10.50 -9.91
CA SER A 287 5.68 -10.98 -8.89
C SER A 287 4.36 -11.43 -9.48
N TRP A 288 3.70 -12.32 -8.76
CA TRP A 288 2.33 -12.67 -9.06
C TRP A 288 1.67 -13.28 -7.84
N TYR A 289 0.36 -13.17 -7.79
CA TYR A 289 -0.45 -13.89 -6.82
C TYR A 289 -1.74 -14.40 -7.46
N ALA A 290 -2.31 -15.41 -6.82
CA ALA A 290 -3.67 -15.88 -7.06
C ALA A 290 -4.37 -16.09 -5.71
N MET A 291 -5.56 -15.53 -5.55
CA MET A 291 -6.34 -15.62 -4.33
C MET A 291 -7.77 -16.05 -4.57
N GLY A 292 -8.35 -16.70 -3.56
CA GLY A 292 -9.76 -17.03 -3.54
C GLY A 292 -10.34 -16.83 -2.14
N THR A 293 -11.55 -16.30 -2.07
CA THR A 293 -12.29 -16.16 -0.81
C THR A 293 -13.70 -16.72 -0.95
N TYR A 294 -14.23 -17.18 0.18
CA TYR A 294 -15.60 -17.66 0.29
C TYR A 294 -16.28 -17.11 1.55
N ARG A 295 -17.44 -16.50 1.37
CA ARG A 295 -18.26 -16.01 2.48
C ARG A 295 -19.14 -17.12 3.02
N LEU A 296 -18.73 -17.72 4.13
CA LEU A 296 -19.45 -18.80 4.80
C LEU A 296 -20.78 -18.31 5.37
N SER A 297 -20.79 -17.12 5.98
CA SER A 297 -21.99 -16.49 6.54
C SER A 297 -21.93 -14.96 6.36
N LYS A 298 -22.90 -14.23 6.90
CA LYS A 298 -22.86 -12.75 6.92
C LYS A 298 -21.69 -12.21 7.76
N LYS A 299 -21.18 -13.02 8.71
CA LYS A 299 -20.14 -12.63 9.65
C LYS A 299 -18.80 -13.32 9.42
N LEU A 300 -18.76 -14.43 8.70
CA LEU A 300 -17.56 -15.25 8.55
C LEU A 300 -17.16 -15.38 7.08
N GLN A 301 -15.95 -14.97 6.78
CA GLN A 301 -15.30 -15.14 5.48
C GLN A 301 -13.97 -15.88 5.68
N VAL A 302 -13.64 -16.76 4.75
CA VAL A 302 -12.36 -17.47 4.71
C VAL A 302 -11.75 -17.37 3.33
N GLY A 303 -10.45 -17.55 3.23
CA GLY A 303 -9.75 -17.51 1.96
C GLY A 303 -8.34 -18.04 2.04
N SER A 304 -7.75 -18.20 0.86
CA SER A 304 -6.35 -18.56 0.71
C SER A 304 -5.77 -17.84 -0.50
N TYR A 305 -4.49 -17.53 -0.42
CA TYR A 305 -3.73 -17.10 -1.59
C TYR A 305 -2.36 -17.75 -1.63
N TYR A 306 -1.78 -17.77 -2.83
CA TYR A 306 -0.37 -18.01 -3.05
C TYR A 306 0.22 -16.77 -3.72
N SER A 307 1.38 -16.33 -3.24
CA SER A 307 2.14 -15.23 -3.84
C SER A 307 3.59 -15.64 -4.09
N HIS A 308 4.16 -15.04 -5.13
CA HIS A 308 5.53 -15.28 -5.55
C HIS A 308 6.19 -13.98 -6.01
N TYR A 309 7.40 -13.75 -5.51
CA TYR A 309 8.29 -12.65 -5.92
C TYR A 309 9.66 -13.24 -6.29
N VAL A 310 10.31 -12.65 -7.29
CA VAL A 310 11.71 -12.93 -7.62
C VAL A 310 12.37 -11.73 -8.27
N ASN A 311 13.59 -11.40 -7.84
CA ASN A 311 14.45 -10.48 -8.56
C ASN A 311 15.26 -11.22 -9.63
N LYS A 312 14.91 -11.05 -10.90
CA LYS A 312 15.56 -11.72 -12.04
C LYS A 312 16.90 -11.09 -12.44
N ALA A 313 17.24 -9.92 -11.92
CA ALA A 313 18.56 -9.32 -12.12
C ALA A 313 19.66 -9.99 -11.28
N LEU A 314 19.29 -10.81 -10.28
CA LEU A 314 20.19 -11.50 -9.36
C LEU A 314 20.07 -13.02 -9.48
N ASP A 315 20.93 -13.75 -8.77
CA ASP A 315 20.88 -15.22 -8.71
C ASP A 315 19.59 -15.69 -8.01
N THR A 316 18.65 -16.21 -8.79
CA THR A 316 17.33 -16.61 -8.32
C THR A 316 17.30 -17.88 -7.48
N THR A 317 18.46 -18.56 -7.28
CA THR A 317 18.60 -19.71 -6.38
C THR A 317 18.85 -19.28 -4.94
N GLN A 318 19.31 -18.05 -4.74
CA GLN A 318 19.58 -17.49 -3.40
C GLN A 318 18.27 -17.09 -2.71
N PRO A 319 18.02 -17.52 -1.47
CA PRO A 319 16.79 -17.18 -0.73
C PRO A 319 16.53 -15.67 -0.59
N ALA A 320 17.56 -14.85 -0.56
CA ALA A 320 17.46 -13.39 -0.49
C ALA A 320 16.83 -12.74 -1.73
N ASN A 321 16.75 -13.46 -2.85
CA ASN A 321 16.31 -12.90 -4.13
C ASN A 321 14.91 -13.37 -4.57
N TYR A 322 14.24 -14.15 -3.71
CA TYR A 322 12.85 -14.56 -3.95
C TYR A 322 12.05 -14.64 -2.66
N SER A 323 10.73 -14.61 -2.80
CA SER A 323 9.78 -14.91 -1.73
C SER A 323 8.61 -15.71 -2.31
N LYS A 324 8.19 -16.76 -1.62
CA LYS A 324 6.99 -17.55 -1.90
C LYS A 324 6.19 -17.64 -0.61
N ASP A 325 4.88 -17.41 -0.70
CA ASP A 325 4.03 -17.42 0.49
C ASP A 325 2.69 -18.08 0.19
N TRP A 326 2.40 -19.19 0.91
CA TRP A 326 1.08 -19.77 0.98
C TRP A 326 0.36 -19.27 2.22
N VAL A 327 -0.83 -18.72 2.02
CA VAL A 327 -1.59 -18.08 3.08
C VAL A 327 -2.99 -18.67 3.19
N ALA A 328 -3.42 -18.90 4.43
CA ALA A 328 -4.79 -19.21 4.79
C ALA A 328 -5.29 -18.17 5.79
N SER A 329 -6.45 -17.58 5.54
CA SER A 329 -7.00 -16.49 6.34
C SER A 329 -8.48 -16.68 6.66
N GLY A 330 -8.89 -16.15 7.81
CA GLY A 330 -10.27 -16.05 8.24
C GLY A 330 -10.56 -14.68 8.86
N ARG A 331 -11.71 -14.12 8.54
CA ARG A 331 -12.25 -12.88 9.10
C ARG A 331 -13.60 -13.14 9.72
N TYR A 332 -13.80 -12.61 10.95
CA TYR A 332 -15.07 -12.61 11.65
C TYR A 332 -15.52 -11.20 11.98
N ASP A 333 -16.68 -10.79 11.48
CA ASP A 333 -17.30 -9.51 11.80
C ASP A 333 -18.19 -9.68 13.04
N PHE A 334 -17.74 -9.16 14.20
CA PHE A 334 -18.48 -9.20 15.45
C PHE A 334 -19.78 -8.41 15.33
N ASN A 335 -19.68 -7.22 14.77
CA ASN A 335 -20.79 -6.34 14.41
C ASN A 335 -20.40 -5.46 13.20
N SER A 336 -21.15 -4.38 12.91
CA SER A 336 -20.88 -3.46 11.79
C SER A 336 -19.60 -2.62 11.94
N TYR A 337 -19.02 -2.57 13.14
CA TYR A 337 -17.86 -1.74 13.45
C TYR A 337 -16.62 -2.57 13.79
N PHE A 338 -16.77 -3.71 14.45
CA PHE A 338 -15.67 -4.52 14.95
C PHE A 338 -15.50 -5.81 14.17
N TYR A 339 -14.27 -6.10 13.81
CA TYR A 339 -13.87 -7.34 13.14
C TYR A 339 -12.56 -7.89 13.71
N GLY A 340 -12.35 -9.19 13.52
CA GLY A 340 -11.09 -9.86 13.81
C GLY A 340 -10.64 -10.67 12.61
N LYS A 341 -9.32 -10.75 12.40
CA LYS A 341 -8.68 -11.53 11.35
C LYS A 341 -7.64 -12.45 11.96
N LEU A 342 -7.51 -13.65 11.39
CA LEU A 342 -6.46 -14.62 11.73
C LEU A 342 -5.90 -15.20 10.44
N GLU A 343 -4.57 -15.23 10.35
CA GLU A 343 -3.88 -15.60 9.13
C GLU A 343 -2.65 -16.44 9.45
N GLY A 344 -2.42 -17.49 8.66
CA GLY A 344 -1.23 -18.34 8.71
C GLY A 344 -0.48 -18.25 7.39
N HIS A 345 0.86 -18.12 7.46
CA HIS A 345 1.77 -17.99 6.34
C HIS A 345 2.81 -19.10 6.33
N PHE A 346 3.13 -19.62 5.17
CA PHE A 346 4.18 -20.61 4.92
C PHE A 346 5.17 -20.01 3.92
N LEU A 347 6.17 -19.30 4.47
CA LEU A 347 7.14 -18.50 3.72
C LEU A 347 8.36 -19.31 3.31
N GLN A 348 8.77 -19.18 2.06
CA GLN A 348 10.04 -19.66 1.51
C GLN A 348 10.76 -18.51 0.81
N GLY A 349 12.06 -18.38 1.07
CA GLY A 349 12.85 -17.24 0.62
C GLY A 349 12.77 -16.06 1.60
N THR A 350 13.66 -15.10 1.41
CA THR A 350 13.83 -13.95 2.30
C THR A 350 13.95 -12.63 1.52
N GLY A 351 13.43 -12.60 0.28
CA GLY A 351 13.52 -11.44 -0.60
C GLY A 351 12.60 -10.28 -0.24
N LEU A 352 11.64 -10.47 0.69
CA LEU A 352 10.68 -9.45 1.08
C LEU A 352 10.45 -9.44 2.60
N GLY A 353 10.40 -8.24 3.20
CA GLY A 353 9.98 -8.03 4.59
C GLY A 353 11.01 -8.43 5.66
N TYR A 354 12.27 -8.68 5.31
CA TYR A 354 13.34 -9.03 6.25
C TYR A 354 14.43 -7.98 6.30
N TYR A 355 14.87 -7.66 7.52
CA TYR A 355 15.84 -6.59 7.82
C TYR A 355 17.00 -7.10 8.65
N LEU A 356 18.23 -6.67 8.33
CA LEU A 356 19.45 -7.09 9.05
C LEU A 356 19.43 -6.61 10.51
N SER A 357 18.90 -5.41 10.76
CA SER A 357 18.80 -4.83 12.12
C SER A 357 18.01 -5.70 13.09
N THR A 358 17.01 -6.46 12.61
CA THR A 358 16.22 -7.38 13.44
C THR A 358 16.65 -8.84 13.32
N ASN A 359 17.54 -9.16 12.38
CA ASN A 359 18.06 -10.52 12.13
C ASN A 359 19.59 -10.55 12.10
N PRO A 360 20.29 -10.11 13.18
CA PRO A 360 21.75 -9.95 13.18
C PRO A 360 22.53 -11.27 13.05
N ASN A 361 21.89 -12.40 13.31
CA ASN A 361 22.48 -13.74 13.21
C ASN A 361 22.26 -14.39 11.82
N GLY A 362 21.78 -13.59 10.84
CA GLY A 362 21.45 -14.07 9.50
C GLY A 362 20.02 -14.62 9.39
N LEU A 363 19.63 -14.98 8.17
CA LEU A 363 18.26 -15.40 7.81
C LEU A 363 18.22 -16.89 7.46
N LYS A 364 17.21 -17.58 7.95
CA LYS A 364 16.86 -18.92 7.51
C LYS A 364 15.96 -18.85 6.26
N PRO A 365 16.09 -19.77 5.30
CA PRO A 365 15.36 -19.69 4.04
C PRO A 365 13.85 -19.93 4.15
N ASN A 366 13.37 -20.49 5.27
CA ASN A 366 11.95 -20.79 5.49
C ASN A 366 11.48 -20.25 6.83
N SER A 367 10.26 -19.76 6.89
CA SER A 367 9.61 -19.31 8.13
C SER A 367 8.10 -19.55 8.05
N ASN A 368 7.51 -20.09 9.11
CA ASN A 368 6.06 -20.10 9.28
C ASN A 368 5.67 -18.91 10.15
N MET A 369 4.54 -18.26 9.84
CA MET A 369 4.10 -17.08 10.55
C MET A 369 2.61 -17.17 10.85
N VAL A 370 2.21 -16.66 11.99
CA VAL A 370 0.81 -16.42 12.36
C VAL A 370 0.63 -14.93 12.59
N ALA A 371 -0.35 -14.36 11.94
CA ALA A 371 -0.73 -12.96 12.09
C ALA A 371 -2.20 -12.87 12.52
N ALA A 372 -2.49 -12.00 13.46
CA ALA A 372 -3.85 -11.72 13.90
C ALA A 372 -4.06 -10.21 14.00
N LYS A 373 -5.24 -9.75 13.65
CA LYS A 373 -5.66 -8.35 13.82
C LYS A 373 -7.04 -8.26 14.44
N ILE A 374 -7.24 -7.26 15.27
CA ILE A 374 -8.56 -6.77 15.64
C ILE A 374 -8.69 -5.35 15.09
N GLY A 375 -9.84 -5.03 14.50
CA GLY A 375 -10.08 -3.72 13.89
C GLY A 375 -11.43 -3.15 14.29
N PHE A 376 -11.45 -1.82 14.30
CA PHE A 376 -12.64 -0.99 14.42
C PHE A 376 -12.71 -0.08 13.21
N SER A 377 -13.90 0.09 12.61
CA SER A 377 -14.13 1.01 11.50
C SER A 377 -15.51 1.66 11.59
N PHE A 378 -15.63 2.87 11.12
CA PHE A 378 -16.87 3.65 11.14
C PHE A 378 -17.00 4.51 9.87
#